data_1262d5c424dad7a197ce540cf4744127
#
_entry.id   1262d5c424dad7a197ce540cf4744127
#
_cell.length_a   1.000
_cell.length_b   1.000
_cell.length_c   1.000
_cell.angle_alpha   90.00
_cell.angle_beta   90.00
_cell.angle_gamma   90.00
#
_symmetry.space_group_name_H-M   'P 1'
#
loop_
_entity.id
_entity.type
_entity.pdbx_description
1 polymer ?
#
loop_
_entity_poly.entity_id
_entity_poly.type
_entity_poly.pdbx_seq_one_letter_code
_entity_poly.pdbx_strand_id
1 'polypeptide(L)'
;GVVPVDLRRPNRALDLGNRFGLVFLDLPVGVAGVLERLGITKQKMDAIKRSPEAAVFMGILNIFGRAPRPVEDIAVGIFGSKATLVMTNVAGPRDPLYLAGSLIERMTFWVPHPGEIGMGISILSYNDTVTLGIIADAGLVPDPERIADEFNLEFDRLCAAVDSAAVDSAEPSKPAQAASCAAITVAGRPCKNRPLPGSAYCRVHQPQ
;
A
#
# COMPACT_ATOMS: atom_id res chain seq x y z
N GLY A 1 0.12 6.20 -15.19
CA GLY A 1 1.33 6.67 -14.50
C GLY A 1 2.50 5.73 -14.68
N VAL A 2 3.69 6.21 -14.40
CA VAL A 2 4.93 5.41 -14.37
C VAL A 2 5.35 5.18 -12.92
N VAL A 3 5.69 3.92 -12.59
CA VAL A 3 6.13 3.54 -11.24
C VAL A 3 7.53 2.92 -11.35
N PRO A 4 8.54 3.50 -10.69
CA PRO A 4 9.84 2.86 -10.58
C PRO A 4 9.77 1.68 -9.60
N VAL A 5 10.32 0.55 -10.01
CA VAL A 5 10.37 -0.70 -9.23
C VAL A 5 11.82 -1.06 -8.96
N ASP A 6 12.18 -1.25 -7.70
CA ASP A 6 13.51 -1.71 -7.31
C ASP A 6 13.72 -3.17 -7.73
N LEU A 7 14.79 -3.41 -8.47
CA LEU A 7 15.22 -4.72 -8.97
C LEU A 7 16.41 -5.30 -8.20
N ARG A 8 16.80 -4.68 -7.09
CA ARG A 8 17.85 -5.22 -6.21
C ARG A 8 17.34 -6.45 -5.48
N ARG A 9 18.23 -7.41 -5.29
CA ARG A 9 17.91 -8.57 -4.46
C ARG A 9 17.77 -8.15 -2.99
N PRO A 10 16.89 -8.76 -2.19
CA PRO A 10 16.68 -8.39 -0.78
C PRO A 10 17.97 -8.36 0.05
N ASN A 11 18.92 -9.27 -0.21
CA ASN A 11 20.22 -9.32 0.45
C ASN A 11 21.21 -8.24 -0.02
N ARG A 12 20.85 -7.41 -0.98
CA ARG A 12 21.63 -6.30 -1.54
C ARG A 12 20.87 -4.98 -1.54
N ALA A 13 19.89 -4.85 -0.67
CA ALA A 13 19.05 -3.64 -0.61
C ALA A 13 19.87 -2.37 -0.26
N LEU A 14 20.99 -2.53 0.45
CA LEU A 14 21.88 -1.43 0.83
C LEU A 14 23.00 -1.16 -0.17
N ASP A 15 23.11 -1.96 -1.25
CA ASP A 15 24.12 -1.70 -2.28
C ASP A 15 23.82 -0.35 -2.95
N LEU A 16 24.85 0.47 -3.10
CA LEU A 16 24.76 1.72 -3.85
C LEU A 16 24.59 1.44 -5.35
N GLY A 17 23.89 2.34 -6.02
CA GLY A 17 23.69 2.29 -7.47
C GLY A 17 22.21 2.20 -7.87
N ASN A 18 21.93 2.54 -9.11
CA ASN A 18 20.59 2.55 -9.69
C ASN A 18 20.28 1.21 -10.36
N ARG A 19 19.45 0.40 -9.70
CA ARG A 19 18.93 -0.87 -10.26
C ARG A 19 17.42 -0.87 -10.13
N PHE A 20 16.76 -0.14 -11.01
CA PHE A 20 15.31 -0.07 -11.05
C PHE A 20 14.81 -0.27 -12.49
N GLY A 21 13.61 -0.82 -12.60
CA GLY A 21 12.85 -0.82 -13.83
C GLY A 21 11.69 0.17 -13.71
N LEU A 22 11.16 0.59 -14.85
CA LEU A 22 9.94 1.38 -14.90
C LEU A 22 8.79 0.47 -15.35
N VAL A 23 7.62 0.64 -14.74
CA VAL A 23 6.40 -0.04 -15.15
C VAL A 23 5.30 0.98 -15.37
N PHE A 24 4.41 0.69 -16.32
CA PHE A 24 3.26 1.54 -16.59
C PHE A 24 2.05 1.03 -15.81
N LEU A 25 1.46 1.89 -14.98
CA LEU A 25 0.28 1.59 -14.20
C LEU A 25 -0.88 2.51 -14.64
N ASP A 26 -1.91 1.90 -15.20
CA ASP A 26 -3.17 2.60 -15.47
C ASP A 26 -3.97 2.73 -14.20
N LEU A 27 -4.21 3.96 -13.77
CA LEU A 27 -5.06 4.24 -12.63
C LEU A 27 -6.53 4.24 -13.03
N PRO A 28 -7.43 3.61 -12.25
CA PRO A 28 -8.85 3.52 -12.56
C PRO A 28 -9.61 4.81 -12.18
N VAL A 29 -9.24 5.94 -12.77
CA VAL A 29 -9.77 7.28 -12.43
C VAL A 29 -11.25 7.46 -12.70
N GLY A 30 -11.86 6.64 -13.58
CA GLY A 30 -13.29 6.69 -13.91
C GLY A 30 -14.18 5.84 -13.02
N VAL A 31 -13.63 5.12 -12.03
CA VAL A 31 -14.39 4.21 -11.15
C VAL A 31 -14.80 4.96 -9.88
N ALA A 32 -16.11 5.02 -9.61
CA ALA A 32 -16.64 5.80 -8.47
C ALA A 32 -16.38 5.13 -7.10
N GLY A 33 -16.44 3.80 -7.02
CA GLY A 33 -16.30 3.07 -5.77
C GLY A 33 -14.87 3.04 -5.25
N VAL A 34 -14.62 3.53 -4.03
CA VAL A 34 -13.27 3.60 -3.44
C VAL A 34 -12.64 2.21 -3.25
N LEU A 35 -13.38 1.24 -2.74
CA LEU A 35 -12.89 -0.14 -2.56
C LEU A 35 -12.69 -0.84 -3.91
N GLU A 36 -13.54 -0.56 -4.89
CA GLU A 36 -13.39 -1.09 -6.25
C GLU A 36 -12.13 -0.55 -6.92
N ARG A 37 -11.87 0.78 -6.84
CA ARG A 37 -10.62 1.40 -7.31
C ARG A 37 -9.40 0.77 -6.68
N LEU A 38 -9.41 0.58 -5.35
CA LEU A 38 -8.34 -0.08 -4.62
C LEU A 38 -8.11 -1.51 -5.12
N GLY A 39 -9.19 -2.28 -5.30
CA GLY A 39 -9.15 -3.66 -5.80
C GLY A 39 -8.55 -3.75 -7.20
N ILE A 40 -8.99 -2.90 -8.13
CA ILE A 40 -8.47 -2.83 -9.51
C ILE A 40 -6.98 -2.44 -9.50
N THR A 41 -6.61 -1.42 -8.73
CA THR A 41 -5.21 -0.96 -8.64
C THR A 41 -4.32 -2.05 -8.08
N LYS A 42 -4.78 -2.75 -7.04
CA LYS A 42 -4.06 -3.89 -6.46
C LYS A 42 -3.87 -5.01 -7.46
N GLN A 43 -4.91 -5.41 -8.18
CA GLN A 43 -4.83 -6.47 -9.19
C GLN A 43 -3.82 -6.12 -10.29
N LYS A 44 -3.86 -4.89 -10.82
CA LYS A 44 -2.90 -4.41 -11.82
C LYS A 44 -1.47 -4.43 -11.29
N MET A 45 -1.25 -3.93 -10.07
CA MET A 45 0.07 -3.94 -9.44
C MET A 45 0.58 -5.36 -9.18
N ASP A 46 -0.28 -6.28 -8.74
CA ASP A 46 0.09 -7.68 -8.52
C ASP A 46 0.40 -8.40 -9.84
N ALA A 47 -0.27 -8.05 -10.93
CA ALA A 47 0.05 -8.55 -12.27
C ALA A 47 1.43 -8.06 -12.74
N ILE A 48 1.72 -6.76 -12.58
CA ILE A 48 3.00 -6.15 -12.91
C ILE A 48 4.15 -6.79 -12.11
N LYS A 49 3.98 -7.00 -10.80
CA LYS A 49 4.99 -7.64 -9.96
C LYS A 49 5.33 -9.07 -10.38
N ARG A 50 4.39 -9.77 -11.01
CA ARG A 50 4.59 -11.14 -11.54
C ARG A 50 5.12 -11.16 -12.96
N SER A 51 5.10 -10.03 -13.65
CA SER A 51 5.58 -9.90 -15.04
C SER A 51 7.08 -9.63 -15.09
N PRO A 52 7.76 -9.95 -16.18
CA PRO A 52 9.16 -9.58 -16.43
C PRO A 52 9.32 -8.11 -16.86
N GLU A 53 8.24 -7.33 -16.91
CA GLU A 53 8.20 -5.99 -17.51
C GLU A 53 9.28 -5.06 -16.95
N ALA A 54 9.42 -4.97 -15.62
CA ALA A 54 10.44 -4.12 -14.99
C ALA A 54 11.87 -4.53 -15.38
N ALA A 55 12.15 -5.83 -15.49
CA ALA A 55 13.47 -6.33 -15.90
C ALA A 55 13.75 -6.07 -17.38
N VAL A 56 12.76 -6.27 -18.24
CA VAL A 56 12.84 -5.95 -19.68
C VAL A 56 13.08 -4.45 -19.86
N PHE A 57 12.34 -3.61 -19.14
CA PHE A 57 12.50 -2.17 -19.21
C PHE A 57 13.88 -1.71 -18.75
N MET A 58 14.43 -2.30 -17.69
CA MET A 58 15.81 -2.05 -17.28
C MET A 58 16.83 -2.43 -18.38
N GLY A 59 16.59 -3.53 -19.08
CA GLY A 59 17.39 -3.92 -20.24
C GLY A 59 17.37 -2.87 -21.34
N ILE A 60 16.19 -2.35 -21.65
CA ILE A 60 15.98 -1.27 -22.61
C ILE A 60 16.72 0.00 -22.19
N LEU A 61 16.58 0.43 -20.94
CA LEU A 61 17.28 1.59 -20.39
C LEU A 61 18.81 1.43 -20.47
N ASN A 62 19.34 0.25 -20.22
CA ASN A 62 20.78 -0.04 -20.35
C ASN A 62 21.29 0.08 -21.80
N ILE A 63 20.46 -0.26 -22.78
CA ILE A 63 20.80 -0.10 -24.21
C ILE A 63 20.80 1.39 -24.57
N PHE A 64 19.75 2.11 -24.23
CA PHE A 64 19.62 3.54 -24.52
C PHE A 64 20.67 4.39 -23.80
N GLY A 65 21.00 4.08 -22.53
CA GLY A 65 22.05 4.80 -21.80
C GLY A 65 23.48 4.59 -22.33
N ARG A 66 23.66 3.73 -23.36
CA ARG A 66 24.91 3.58 -24.13
C ARG A 66 24.79 4.11 -25.55
N ALA A 67 23.61 4.55 -25.93
CA ALA A 67 23.35 5.07 -27.29
C ALA A 67 23.86 6.52 -27.42
N PRO A 68 24.11 7.01 -28.65
CA PRO A 68 24.37 8.41 -28.90
C PRO A 68 23.18 9.29 -28.46
N ARG A 69 23.46 10.51 -27.97
CA ARG A 69 22.44 11.46 -27.47
C ARG A 69 21.19 11.60 -28.34
N PRO A 70 21.25 11.70 -29.68
CA PRO A 70 20.03 11.82 -30.49
C PRO A 70 19.07 10.64 -30.35
N VAL A 71 19.57 9.43 -30.08
CA VAL A 71 18.77 8.23 -29.88
C VAL A 71 18.17 8.23 -28.47
N GLU A 72 18.93 8.70 -27.50
CA GLU A 72 18.47 8.86 -26.10
C GLU A 72 17.32 9.88 -26.03
N ASP A 73 17.45 11.04 -26.69
CA ASP A 73 16.43 12.09 -26.71
C ASP A 73 15.12 11.60 -27.33
N ILE A 74 15.19 10.83 -28.43
CA ILE A 74 14.01 10.20 -29.03
C ILE A 74 13.35 9.22 -28.04
N ALA A 75 14.14 8.40 -27.38
CA ALA A 75 13.62 7.43 -26.41
C ALA A 75 12.93 8.13 -25.22
N VAL A 76 13.57 9.16 -24.65
CA VAL A 76 13.00 9.97 -23.57
C VAL A 76 11.69 10.62 -24.00
N GLY A 77 11.62 11.17 -25.23
CA GLY A 77 10.39 11.75 -25.77
C GLY A 77 9.25 10.73 -25.91
N ILE A 78 9.55 9.52 -26.43
CA ILE A 78 8.55 8.46 -26.56
C ILE A 78 8.03 8.03 -25.18
N PHE A 79 8.91 7.85 -24.20
CA PHE A 79 8.50 7.46 -22.85
C PHE A 79 7.75 8.58 -22.13
N GLY A 80 8.19 9.82 -22.25
CA GLY A 80 7.51 10.98 -21.69
C GLY A 80 6.09 11.13 -22.19
N SER A 81 5.84 10.88 -23.49
CA SER A 81 4.50 10.95 -24.08
C SER A 81 3.53 9.84 -23.62
N LYS A 82 4.02 8.78 -23.00
CA LYS A 82 3.21 7.63 -22.56
C LYS A 82 2.74 7.74 -21.10
N ALA A 83 3.23 8.71 -20.35
CA ALA A 83 2.90 8.86 -18.94
C ALA A 83 2.50 10.29 -18.60
N THR A 84 1.48 10.45 -17.80
CA THR A 84 1.02 11.75 -17.27
C THR A 84 1.69 12.10 -15.95
N LEU A 85 2.14 11.09 -15.20
CA LEU A 85 2.80 11.29 -13.90
C LEU A 85 3.80 10.19 -13.61
N VAL A 86 4.79 10.51 -12.77
CA VAL A 86 5.65 9.53 -12.11
C VAL A 86 5.16 9.36 -10.67
N MET A 87 4.97 8.13 -10.24
CA MET A 87 4.54 7.84 -8.86
C MET A 87 5.48 6.83 -8.22
N THR A 88 5.91 7.10 -7.00
CA THR A 88 6.78 6.20 -6.26
C THR A 88 6.30 6.04 -4.81
N ASN A 89 6.48 4.84 -4.27
CA ASN A 89 6.20 4.54 -2.88
C ASN A 89 7.46 3.94 -2.24
N VAL A 90 7.94 4.58 -1.20
CA VAL A 90 9.15 4.19 -0.47
C VAL A 90 8.80 3.90 0.98
N ALA A 91 9.11 2.69 1.43
CA ALA A 91 9.06 2.36 2.86
C ALA A 91 10.31 2.95 3.54
N GLY A 92 10.11 3.95 4.36
CA GLY A 92 11.14 4.53 5.21
C GLY A 92 11.32 3.78 6.54
N PRO A 93 12.19 4.29 7.43
CA PRO A 93 12.42 3.72 8.74
C PRO A 93 11.15 3.67 9.60
N ARG A 94 10.96 2.56 10.31
CA ARG A 94 9.83 2.41 11.24
C ARG A 94 10.10 3.09 12.58
N ASP A 95 11.38 3.12 12.98
CA ASP A 95 11.80 3.74 14.23
C ASP A 95 12.12 5.23 14.03
N PRO A 96 11.90 6.07 15.05
CA PRO A 96 12.22 7.50 14.98
C PRO A 96 13.73 7.71 14.81
N LEU A 97 14.10 8.59 13.88
CA LEU A 97 15.47 8.97 13.62
C LEU A 97 15.82 10.30 14.31
N TYR A 98 17.08 10.44 14.69
CA TYR A 98 17.62 11.65 15.30
C TYR A 98 18.78 12.19 14.48
N LEU A 99 18.79 13.48 14.24
CA LEU A 99 19.90 14.21 13.62
C LEU A 99 20.50 15.17 14.65
N ALA A 100 21.77 14.96 14.97
CA ALA A 100 22.48 15.77 15.99
C ALA A 100 21.73 15.90 17.33
N GLY A 101 21.05 14.83 17.76
CA GLY A 101 20.27 14.80 19.01
C GLY A 101 18.84 15.34 18.89
N SER A 102 18.43 15.89 17.75
CA SER A 102 17.08 16.37 17.49
C SER A 102 16.27 15.33 16.75
N LEU A 103 15.02 15.10 17.19
CA LEU A 103 14.09 14.18 16.54
C LEU A 103 13.73 14.67 15.14
N ILE A 104 13.79 13.79 14.16
CA ILE A 104 13.20 14.02 12.83
C ILE A 104 11.71 13.69 12.94
N GLU A 105 10.86 14.70 13.00
CA GLU A 105 9.42 14.53 13.16
C GLU A 105 8.75 14.03 11.88
N ARG A 106 9.21 14.49 10.72
CA ARG A 106 8.63 14.17 9.42
C ARG A 106 9.69 14.08 8.34
N MET A 107 9.46 13.17 7.41
CA MET A 107 10.29 13.04 6.22
C MET A 107 9.40 13.14 4.97
N THR A 108 9.92 13.80 3.93
CA THR A 108 9.32 13.84 2.61
C THR A 108 10.40 13.86 1.55
N PHE A 109 10.06 13.46 0.35
CA PHE A 109 10.91 13.63 -0.81
C PHE A 109 10.05 13.91 -2.05
N TRP A 110 10.69 14.39 -3.09
CA TRP A 110 10.03 14.62 -4.37
C TRP A 110 10.68 13.73 -5.41
N VAL A 111 9.85 13.11 -6.25
CA VAL A 111 10.34 12.27 -7.33
C VAL A 111 10.66 13.15 -8.54
N PRO A 112 11.88 13.09 -9.10
CA PRO A 112 12.17 13.80 -10.32
C PRO A 112 11.37 13.19 -11.48
N HIS A 113 10.85 14.04 -12.35
CA HIS A 113 10.17 13.64 -13.56
C HIS A 113 10.85 14.31 -14.77
N PRO A 114 11.30 13.55 -15.77
CA PRO A 114 11.95 14.08 -16.94
C PRO A 114 10.95 14.46 -18.03
N GLY A 115 11.37 15.33 -18.92
CA GLY A 115 10.67 15.64 -20.16
C GLY A 115 9.32 16.31 -19.94
N GLU A 116 8.32 15.83 -20.65
CA GLU A 116 6.97 16.39 -20.70
C GLU A 116 6.02 15.84 -19.64
N ILE A 117 6.51 15.08 -18.67
CA ILE A 117 5.70 14.56 -17.57
C ILE A 117 5.45 15.70 -16.57
N GLY A 118 4.23 16.17 -16.49
CA GLY A 118 3.87 17.36 -15.72
C GLY A 118 3.72 17.15 -14.21
N MET A 119 3.80 15.91 -13.68
CA MET A 119 3.55 15.66 -12.26
C MET A 119 4.37 14.50 -11.71
N GLY A 120 4.87 14.66 -10.49
CA GLY A 120 5.49 13.62 -9.68
C GLY A 120 4.77 13.48 -8.34
N ILE A 121 4.46 12.23 -7.97
CA ILE A 121 3.86 11.89 -6.68
C ILE A 121 4.79 10.94 -5.94
N SER A 122 5.16 11.29 -4.71
CA SER A 122 5.93 10.46 -3.82
C SER A 122 5.11 10.09 -2.58
N ILE A 123 5.19 8.85 -2.16
CA ILE A 123 4.60 8.35 -0.93
C ILE A 123 5.73 7.82 -0.06
N LEU A 124 5.86 8.32 1.16
CA LEU A 124 6.88 7.89 2.11
C LEU A 124 6.23 7.51 3.43
N SER A 125 6.47 6.29 3.90
CA SER A 125 6.12 5.92 5.27
C SER A 125 7.33 6.09 6.18
N TYR A 126 7.15 6.79 7.30
CA TYR A 126 8.16 7.01 8.31
C TYR A 126 7.51 7.10 9.69
N ASN A 127 8.00 6.32 10.66
CA ASN A 127 7.55 6.36 12.06
C ASN A 127 6.02 6.40 12.16
N ASP A 128 5.34 5.39 11.59
CA ASP A 128 3.88 5.21 11.52
C ASP A 128 3.09 6.34 10.83
N THR A 129 3.78 7.25 10.16
CA THR A 129 3.18 8.34 9.39
C THR A 129 3.44 8.14 7.90
N VAL A 130 2.41 8.38 7.09
CA VAL A 130 2.53 8.40 5.62
C VAL A 130 2.51 9.85 5.15
N THR A 131 3.53 10.24 4.41
CA THR A 131 3.65 11.58 3.82
C THR A 131 3.52 11.49 2.30
N LEU A 132 2.64 12.33 1.75
CA LEU A 132 2.49 12.54 0.32
C LEU A 132 3.32 13.75 -0.10
N GLY A 133 4.18 13.58 -1.10
CA GLY A 133 4.88 14.67 -1.76
C GLY A 133 4.36 14.83 -3.18
N ILE A 134 3.99 16.05 -3.56
CA ILE A 134 3.52 16.39 -4.89
C ILE A 134 4.46 17.44 -5.49
N ILE A 135 4.93 17.20 -6.69
CA ILE A 135 5.62 18.19 -7.52
C ILE A 135 4.87 18.26 -8.84
N ALA A 136 4.55 19.46 -9.28
CA ALA A 136 3.77 19.66 -10.48
C ALA A 136 4.30 20.84 -11.30
N ASP A 137 4.18 20.75 -12.61
CA ASP A 137 4.39 21.88 -13.51
C ASP A 137 3.21 22.84 -13.41
N ALA A 138 3.48 24.08 -13.05
CA ALA A 138 2.45 25.11 -12.85
C ALA A 138 1.65 25.45 -14.11
N GLY A 139 2.19 25.18 -15.29
CA GLY A 139 1.50 25.37 -16.56
C GLY A 139 0.52 24.24 -16.90
N LEU A 140 0.75 23.04 -16.36
CA LEU A 140 -0.08 21.86 -16.60
C LEU A 140 -1.05 21.57 -15.45
N VAL A 141 -0.66 21.89 -14.23
CA VAL A 141 -1.46 21.66 -13.00
C VAL A 141 -1.51 22.98 -12.23
N PRO A 142 -2.50 23.83 -12.49
CA PRO A 142 -2.57 25.19 -11.91
C PRO A 142 -2.98 25.20 -10.43
N ASP A 143 -3.57 24.12 -9.92
CA ASP A 143 -4.13 23.98 -8.57
C ASP A 143 -3.64 22.69 -7.87
N PRO A 144 -2.32 22.50 -7.67
CA PRO A 144 -1.79 21.26 -7.11
C PRO A 144 -2.21 21.02 -5.64
N GLU A 145 -2.55 22.07 -4.90
CA GLU A 145 -3.06 21.98 -3.53
C GLU A 145 -4.35 21.16 -3.46
N ARG A 146 -5.19 21.26 -4.49
CA ARG A 146 -6.43 20.48 -4.58
C ARG A 146 -6.17 18.96 -4.60
N ILE A 147 -5.07 18.53 -5.18
CA ILE A 147 -4.70 17.11 -5.19
C ILE A 147 -4.41 16.63 -3.76
N ALA A 148 -3.76 17.47 -2.94
CA ALA A 148 -3.47 17.15 -1.55
C ALA A 148 -4.76 17.10 -0.70
N ASP A 149 -5.68 18.03 -0.92
CA ASP A 149 -6.98 18.07 -0.23
C ASP A 149 -7.84 16.85 -0.59
N GLU A 150 -7.95 16.54 -1.87
CA GLU A 150 -8.71 15.36 -2.33
C GLU A 150 -8.07 14.04 -1.87
N PHE A 151 -6.75 13.98 -1.72
CA PHE A 151 -6.08 12.81 -1.14
C PHE A 151 -6.54 12.55 0.29
N ASN A 152 -6.60 13.59 1.13
CA ASN A 152 -7.07 13.44 2.51
C ASN A 152 -8.54 13.00 2.56
N LEU A 153 -9.41 13.63 1.77
CA LEU A 153 -10.83 13.27 1.68
C LEU A 153 -11.02 11.83 1.21
N GLU A 154 -10.24 11.40 0.23
CA GLU A 154 -10.34 10.03 -0.31
C GLU A 154 -9.80 9.00 0.69
N PHE A 155 -8.78 9.34 1.44
CA PHE A 155 -8.26 8.50 2.52
C PHE A 155 -9.31 8.29 3.62
N ASP A 156 -10.00 9.36 4.03
CA ASP A 156 -11.09 9.29 5.02
C ASP A 156 -12.25 8.43 4.50
N ARG A 157 -12.62 8.58 3.22
CA ARG A 157 -13.63 7.72 2.57
C ARG A 157 -13.22 6.24 2.55
N LEU A 158 -11.94 5.97 2.31
CA LEU A 158 -11.41 4.61 2.34
C LEU A 158 -11.49 4.00 3.73
N CYS A 159 -11.10 4.74 4.76
CA CYS A 159 -11.20 4.30 6.15
C CYS A 159 -12.66 4.00 6.53
N ALA A 160 -13.59 4.90 6.23
CA ALA A 160 -15.00 4.70 6.50
C ALA A 160 -15.59 3.48 5.75
N ALA A 161 -15.17 3.24 4.52
CA ALA A 161 -15.61 2.10 3.73
C ALA A 161 -15.09 0.77 4.28
N VAL A 162 -13.85 0.74 4.80
CA VAL A 162 -13.27 -0.44 5.43
C VAL A 162 -13.99 -0.75 6.75
N ASP A 163 -14.24 0.27 7.58
CA ASP A 163 -14.96 0.12 8.85
C ASP A 163 -16.38 -0.41 8.62
N SER A 164 -17.09 0.11 7.62
CA SER A 164 -18.43 -0.38 7.26
C SER A 164 -18.39 -1.83 6.79
N ALA A 165 -17.43 -2.20 5.94
CA ALA A 165 -17.29 -3.59 5.48
C ALA A 165 -16.89 -4.56 6.61
N ALA A 166 -16.14 -4.09 7.60
CA ALA A 166 -15.80 -4.87 8.79
C ALA A 166 -17.03 -5.12 9.68
N VAL A 167 -17.93 -4.14 9.79
CA VAL A 167 -19.19 -4.28 10.53
C VAL A 167 -20.13 -5.26 9.83
N ASP A 168 -20.27 -5.19 8.52
CA ASP A 168 -21.12 -6.09 7.73
C ASP A 168 -20.58 -7.54 7.69
N SER A 169 -19.27 -7.70 7.80
CA SER A 169 -18.62 -9.02 7.86
C SER A 169 -18.57 -9.62 9.27
N ALA A 170 -18.85 -8.83 10.30
CA ALA A 170 -19.06 -9.31 11.65
C ALA A 170 -20.46 -9.93 11.74
N GLU A 171 -20.62 -11.17 11.25
CA GLU A 171 -21.75 -12.00 11.68
C GLU A 171 -21.87 -11.93 13.20
N PRO A 172 -23.10 -11.78 13.77
CA PRO A 172 -23.25 -11.82 15.21
C PRO A 172 -22.63 -13.12 15.69
N SER A 173 -21.51 -13.01 16.38
CA SER A 173 -20.85 -14.18 16.96
C SER A 173 -21.88 -14.88 17.80
N LYS A 174 -22.39 -16.01 17.29
CA LYS A 174 -23.22 -16.93 18.04
C LYS A 174 -22.52 -17.14 19.39
N PRO A 175 -23.14 -16.84 20.53
CA PRO A 175 -22.45 -16.95 21.79
C PRO A 175 -21.80 -18.33 21.84
N ALA A 176 -20.51 -18.39 22.07
CA ALA A 176 -19.74 -19.61 22.12
C ALA A 176 -20.41 -20.46 23.23
N GLN A 177 -21.26 -21.41 22.82
CA GLN A 177 -21.82 -22.36 23.72
C GLN A 177 -20.65 -23.15 24.28
N ALA A 178 -20.38 -23.01 25.57
CA ALA A 178 -19.36 -23.79 26.22
C ALA A 178 -19.52 -25.26 25.79
N ALA A 179 -18.52 -25.82 25.17
CA ALA A 179 -18.57 -27.16 24.55
C ALA A 179 -18.79 -28.25 25.59
N SER A 180 -18.55 -27.94 26.88
CA SER A 180 -18.72 -28.85 28.04
C SER A 180 -19.05 -28.07 29.30
N CYS A 181 -19.70 -28.76 30.26
CA CYS A 181 -20.03 -28.23 31.57
C CYS A 181 -18.79 -27.76 32.34
N ALA A 182 -18.86 -26.58 32.96
CA ALA A 182 -17.76 -26.00 33.73
C ALA A 182 -17.43 -26.70 35.07
N ALA A 183 -18.24 -27.66 35.49
CA ALA A 183 -18.05 -28.39 36.76
C ALA A 183 -16.94 -29.43 36.65
N ILE A 184 -16.30 -29.67 37.80
CA ILE A 184 -15.38 -30.80 38.00
C ILE A 184 -16.16 -31.91 38.71
N THR A 185 -16.07 -33.15 38.24
CA THR A 185 -16.72 -34.32 38.83
C THR A 185 -16.07 -34.68 40.16
N VAL A 186 -16.77 -35.46 40.98
CA VAL A 186 -16.26 -35.97 42.27
C VAL A 186 -14.91 -36.70 42.13
N ALA A 187 -14.61 -37.23 40.95
CA ALA A 187 -13.33 -37.88 40.64
C ALA A 187 -12.24 -36.91 40.20
N GLY A 188 -12.43 -35.58 40.37
CA GLY A 188 -11.44 -34.56 40.01
C GLY A 188 -11.24 -34.32 38.51
N ARG A 189 -12.12 -34.82 37.64
CA ARG A 189 -12.03 -34.68 36.18
C ARG A 189 -13.06 -33.67 35.65
N PRO A 190 -12.77 -32.91 34.57
CA PRO A 190 -13.73 -32.01 33.93
C PRO A 190 -15.00 -32.79 33.51
N CYS A 191 -16.18 -32.21 33.77
CA CYS A 191 -17.43 -32.79 33.31
C CYS A 191 -17.57 -32.70 31.79
N LYS A 192 -17.83 -33.83 31.13
CA LYS A 192 -17.98 -33.92 29.67
C LYS A 192 -19.44 -33.70 29.21
N ASN A 193 -20.37 -33.47 30.10
CA ASN A 193 -21.76 -33.24 29.74
C ASN A 193 -21.96 -31.88 29.11
N ARG A 194 -22.89 -31.79 28.17
CA ARG A 194 -23.29 -30.54 27.55
C ARG A 194 -23.97 -29.63 28.56
N PRO A 195 -23.61 -28.33 28.65
CA PRO A 195 -24.32 -27.40 29.53
C PRO A 195 -25.75 -27.17 29.06
N LEU A 196 -26.61 -26.74 29.94
CA LEU A 196 -27.99 -26.35 29.61
C LEU A 196 -27.96 -25.00 28.83
N PRO A 197 -28.96 -24.75 27.99
CA PRO A 197 -29.08 -23.47 27.32
C PRO A 197 -29.08 -22.31 28.32
N GLY A 198 -28.15 -21.34 28.15
CA GLY A 198 -28.01 -20.20 29.05
C GLY A 198 -27.31 -20.47 30.39
N SER A 199 -26.74 -21.65 30.59
CA SER A 199 -25.99 -22.02 31.81
C SER A 199 -24.60 -22.53 31.45
N ALA A 200 -23.63 -22.26 32.33
CA ALA A 200 -22.30 -22.88 32.25
C ALA A 200 -22.27 -24.33 32.71
N TYR A 201 -23.38 -24.81 33.30
CA TYR A 201 -23.47 -26.12 33.98
C TYR A 201 -24.48 -27.05 33.31
N CYS A 202 -24.22 -28.35 33.35
CA CYS A 202 -25.16 -29.37 32.90
C CYS A 202 -26.24 -29.63 33.98
N ARG A 203 -27.28 -30.39 33.61
CA ARG A 203 -28.41 -30.73 34.48
C ARG A 203 -28.02 -31.35 35.83
N VAL A 204 -26.86 -32.01 35.90
CA VAL A 204 -26.36 -32.69 37.11
C VAL A 204 -25.59 -31.74 38.04
N HIS A 205 -25.02 -30.67 37.51
CA HIS A 205 -24.13 -29.74 38.22
C HIS A 205 -24.70 -28.33 38.33
N GLN A 206 -26.02 -28.17 38.31
CA GLN A 206 -26.62 -26.86 38.57
C GLN A 206 -26.35 -26.43 40.02
N PRO A 207 -25.85 -25.21 40.25
CA PRO A 207 -25.81 -24.65 41.60
C PRO A 207 -27.24 -24.54 42.16
N GLN A 208 -27.45 -25.01 43.39
CA GLN A 208 -28.71 -24.81 44.16
C GLN A 208 -28.83 -23.37 44.60
#